data_f05238478f5e44850ede4e0de3515899
#
_entry.id   f05238478f5e44850ede4e0de3515899
#
_cell.length_a   1.000
_cell.length_b   1.000
_cell.length_c   1.000
_cell.angle_alpha   90.00
_cell.angle_beta   90.00
_cell.angle_gamma   90.00
#
_symmetry.space_group_name_H-M   'P 1'
#
loop_
_entity.id
_entity.type
_entity.pdbx_description
1 polymer ?
#
loop_
_entity_poly.entity_id
_entity_poly.type
_entity_poly.pdbx_seq_one_letter_code
_entity_poly.pdbx_strand_id
1 'polypeptide(L)'
;MGLFDKRKKEQSAEKSEEKLTLENTEITDVDSTDLFSILVENVTTMLDGEGRVVIGTLTGKVSKDEDVFIYQPGVEPVSTRILAIEAKTDNRTAIVDEAEDTTVSLQLELNSDVQIKKYAVVTNLGPQGEANTKTFVENAALAGVITGMSAYAKDNNYHAVLSYWVSHAHYITPIKLDVEPKLNDKGIAQIDKNTKVAFYMLKSGVKLTGTPEGKDSMVLPLFTDWQSLRRWEGLTKDGQKVHTQILNFQQLYSMLKRGDVYAGIAINPFNKIPCTLPIPYLDTITNTPGYKHEFVDNQDGMIHEEKQKAGQKILLGLPKETEEITAIRQKLVEYGTGHDDILSIGFLTKVEEATKVVRHLIVLDFPEEYTPEQMKPHMEAIFKEINPLTQEIKQIEYAVKGKIKAIDDIVAQHEDKMVIYSK
;
A
#
# COMPACT_ATOMS: atom_id res chain seq x y z
N MET A 1 35.59 -18.57 30.09
CA MET A 1 34.56 -19.13 29.24
C MET A 1 33.28 -19.05 30.03
N GLY A 2 32.53 -18.07 29.87
CA GLY A 2 31.45 -17.75 29.08
C GLY A 2 30.49 -16.97 29.96
N LEU A 3 30.59 -15.62 30.03
CA LEU A 3 29.63 -14.74 30.72
C LEU A 3 29.17 -13.60 29.80
N PHE A 4 29.42 -13.68 28.51
CA PHE A 4 29.10 -12.60 27.54
C PHE A 4 27.99 -12.94 26.55
N ASP A 5 27.34 -14.11 26.66
CA ASP A 5 26.36 -14.57 25.66
C ASP A 5 24.89 -14.40 26.07
N LYS A 6 24.60 -13.81 27.25
CA LYS A 6 23.23 -13.62 27.72
C LYS A 6 22.65 -12.20 27.54
N ARG A 7 23.49 -11.21 27.20
CA ARG A 7 23.04 -9.80 27.06
C ARG A 7 22.66 -9.38 25.63
N LYS A 8 22.84 -10.23 24.62
CA LYS A 8 22.48 -9.92 23.22
C LYS A 8 21.09 -10.39 22.79
N LYS A 9 20.35 -11.08 23.67
CA LYS A 9 19.00 -11.56 23.37
C LYS A 9 17.87 -10.70 23.97
N GLU A 10 18.17 -9.74 24.83
CA GLU A 10 17.16 -8.90 25.46
C GLU A 10 16.99 -7.50 24.81
N GLN A 11 17.87 -7.10 23.91
CA GLN A 11 17.79 -5.78 23.25
C GLN A 11 17.16 -5.77 21.86
N SER A 12 16.65 -6.91 21.37
CA SER A 12 15.96 -6.96 20.08
C SER A 12 14.42 -7.09 20.19
N ALA A 13 13.87 -6.99 21.39
CA ALA A 13 12.43 -7.16 21.65
C ALA A 13 11.68 -5.86 21.98
N GLU A 14 12.33 -4.71 21.91
CA GLU A 14 11.73 -3.42 22.30
C GLU A 14 11.48 -2.48 21.12
N LYS A 15 11.09 -2.98 19.95
CA LYS A 15 10.64 -2.11 18.86
C LYS A 15 9.42 -2.69 18.17
N SER A 16 8.36 -1.95 18.29
CA SER A 16 7.02 -1.97 17.70
C SER A 16 5.94 -2.44 18.67
N GLU A 17 5.55 -1.57 19.60
CA GLU A 17 4.20 -1.61 20.16
C GLU A 17 3.23 -1.01 19.12
N GLU A 18 2.99 -1.71 17.99
CA GLU A 18 1.77 -1.47 17.25
C GLU A 18 0.61 -2.01 18.08
N LYS A 19 -0.25 -1.10 18.52
CA LYS A 19 -1.51 -1.45 19.17
C LYS A 19 -2.36 -2.24 18.20
N LEU A 20 -2.41 -3.56 18.38
CA LEU A 20 -3.40 -4.40 17.73
C LEU A 20 -4.79 -4.01 18.23
N THR A 21 -5.59 -3.44 17.37
CA THR A 21 -6.99 -3.11 17.67
C THR A 21 -7.86 -4.25 17.16
N LEU A 22 -8.51 -4.96 18.07
CA LEU A 22 -9.47 -6.00 17.72
C LEU A 22 -10.89 -5.46 17.87
N GLU A 23 -11.69 -5.81 16.91
CA GLU A 23 -13.09 -5.45 16.88
C GLU A 23 -14.00 -6.63 17.11
N ASN A 24 -14.89 -6.44 18.08
CA ASN A 24 -16.10 -7.25 18.21
C ASN A 24 -17.18 -6.52 17.42
N THR A 25 -17.28 -6.77 16.15
CA THR A 25 -18.44 -6.30 15.38
C THR A 25 -19.50 -7.38 15.49
N GLU A 26 -20.56 -7.12 16.24
CA GLU A 26 -21.83 -7.78 15.95
C GLU A 26 -22.11 -7.44 14.49
N ILE A 27 -22.15 -8.47 13.67
CA ILE A 27 -22.46 -8.35 12.25
C ILE A 27 -23.97 -8.01 12.21
N THR A 28 -24.30 -6.74 12.40
CA THR A 28 -25.66 -6.25 12.15
C THR A 28 -25.93 -6.40 10.68
N ASP A 29 -27.15 -6.82 10.34
CA ASP A 29 -27.65 -6.82 8.97
C ASP A 29 -27.48 -5.41 8.41
N VAL A 30 -26.40 -5.21 7.65
CA VAL A 30 -26.30 -4.07 6.77
C VAL A 30 -27.09 -4.47 5.54
N ASP A 31 -28.09 -3.69 5.21
CA ASP A 31 -28.81 -3.80 3.96
C ASP A 31 -27.79 -4.07 2.85
N SER A 32 -27.93 -5.23 2.21
CA SER A 32 -27.11 -5.60 1.07
C SER A 32 -27.49 -4.66 -0.06
N THR A 33 -26.85 -3.50 -0.13
CA THR A 33 -26.76 -2.80 -1.41
C THR A 33 -26.15 -3.81 -2.37
N ASP A 34 -26.86 -4.10 -3.44
CA ASP A 34 -26.37 -5.02 -4.46
C ASP A 34 -25.08 -4.43 -5.05
N LEU A 35 -23.96 -4.88 -4.48
CA LEU A 35 -22.65 -4.43 -4.92
C LEU A 35 -22.38 -4.97 -6.30
N PHE A 36 -22.04 -4.11 -7.22
CA PHE A 36 -21.56 -4.51 -8.52
C PHE A 36 -20.17 -3.97 -8.82
N SER A 37 -19.49 -4.61 -9.72
CA SER A 37 -18.27 -4.12 -10.32
C SER A 37 -18.18 -4.46 -11.79
N ILE A 38 -17.62 -3.54 -12.58
CA ILE A 38 -17.31 -3.73 -13.99
C ILE A 38 -15.81 -3.55 -14.15
N LEU A 39 -15.15 -4.60 -14.63
CA LEU A 39 -13.77 -4.51 -15.07
C LEU A 39 -13.74 -3.99 -16.51
N VAL A 40 -13.21 -2.79 -16.70
CA VAL A 40 -13.19 -2.12 -18.00
C VAL A 40 -12.21 -2.80 -18.96
N GLU A 41 -12.73 -3.25 -20.08
CA GLU A 41 -11.96 -3.90 -21.16
C GLU A 41 -11.63 -2.92 -22.28
N ASN A 42 -12.57 -2.03 -22.58
CA ASN A 42 -12.42 -1.02 -23.62
C ASN A 42 -13.15 0.27 -23.26
N VAL A 43 -12.71 1.38 -23.86
CA VAL A 43 -13.32 2.70 -23.68
C VAL A 43 -13.46 3.36 -25.05
N THR A 44 -14.62 3.93 -25.31
CA THR A 44 -14.88 4.73 -26.50
C THR A 44 -15.44 6.11 -26.13
N THR A 45 -15.16 7.11 -26.95
CA THR A 45 -15.72 8.45 -26.81
C THR A 45 -16.97 8.54 -27.68
N MET A 46 -18.01 9.20 -27.18
CA MET A 46 -19.19 9.49 -27.97
C MET A 46 -18.86 10.39 -29.16
N LEU A 47 -19.58 10.27 -30.28
CA LEU A 47 -19.35 11.04 -31.49
C LEU A 47 -19.53 12.55 -31.32
N ASP A 48 -20.40 12.95 -30.38
CA ASP A 48 -20.63 14.34 -29.97
C ASP A 48 -19.54 14.92 -29.07
N GLY A 49 -18.60 14.07 -28.63
CA GLY A 49 -17.51 14.45 -27.70
C GLY A 49 -17.94 14.53 -26.25
N GLU A 50 -19.22 14.40 -25.95
CA GLU A 50 -19.77 14.42 -24.59
C GLU A 50 -20.00 12.98 -24.09
N GLY A 51 -19.40 12.65 -22.95
CA GLY A 51 -19.52 11.31 -22.34
C GLY A 51 -18.47 10.30 -22.77
N ARG A 52 -18.43 9.23 -22.02
CA ARG A 52 -17.58 8.04 -22.25
C ARG A 52 -18.43 6.79 -22.22
N VAL A 53 -18.14 5.87 -23.12
CA VAL A 53 -18.72 4.53 -23.09
C VAL A 53 -17.63 3.57 -22.65
N VAL A 54 -17.85 2.91 -21.51
CA VAL A 54 -16.98 1.84 -21.00
C VAL A 54 -17.62 0.49 -21.32
N ILE A 55 -16.81 -0.43 -21.80
CA ILE A 55 -17.21 -1.80 -22.12
C ILE A 55 -16.45 -2.72 -21.18
N GLY A 56 -17.15 -3.64 -20.54
CA GLY A 56 -16.51 -4.57 -19.62
C GLY A 56 -17.43 -5.67 -19.12
N THR A 57 -16.83 -6.57 -18.33
CA THR A 57 -17.54 -7.67 -17.69
C THR A 57 -18.12 -7.17 -16.36
N LEU A 58 -19.45 -7.23 -16.26
CA LEU A 58 -20.22 -6.93 -15.05
C LEU A 58 -20.26 -8.16 -14.13
N THR A 59 -20.01 -7.94 -12.86
CA THR A 59 -20.29 -8.85 -11.75
C THR A 59 -21.26 -8.17 -10.80
N GLY A 60 -22.38 -8.81 -10.50
CA GLY A 60 -23.49 -8.24 -9.76
C GLY A 60 -24.52 -7.56 -10.69
N LYS A 61 -25.37 -6.72 -10.10
CA LYS A 61 -26.49 -6.05 -10.78
C LYS A 61 -26.25 -4.54 -10.86
N VAL A 62 -26.43 -3.95 -12.05
CA VAL A 62 -26.32 -2.53 -12.32
C VAL A 62 -27.63 -1.97 -12.84
N SER A 63 -27.98 -0.76 -12.44
CA SER A 63 -29.17 -0.03 -12.88
C SER A 63 -28.81 1.30 -13.56
N LYS A 64 -29.64 1.71 -14.49
CA LYS A 64 -29.56 3.04 -15.11
C LYS A 64 -29.77 4.12 -14.06
N ASP A 65 -29.20 5.28 -14.30
CA ASP A 65 -29.25 6.47 -13.44
C ASP A 65 -28.57 6.27 -12.06
N GLU A 66 -27.84 5.19 -11.88
CA GLU A 66 -27.06 4.89 -10.66
C GLU A 66 -25.79 5.73 -10.61
N ASP A 67 -25.48 6.28 -9.42
CA ASP A 67 -24.22 6.97 -9.16
C ASP A 67 -23.11 5.94 -8.94
N VAL A 68 -21.98 6.13 -9.62
CA VAL A 68 -20.87 5.18 -9.63
C VAL A 68 -19.53 5.87 -9.47
N PHE A 69 -18.52 5.08 -9.13
CA PHE A 69 -17.13 5.50 -8.98
C PHE A 69 -16.23 4.72 -9.92
N ILE A 70 -15.25 5.42 -10.49
CA ILE A 70 -14.23 4.84 -11.37
C ILE A 70 -12.92 4.81 -10.61
N TYR A 71 -12.37 3.62 -10.42
CA TYR A 71 -11.09 3.39 -9.75
C TYR A 71 -10.00 3.06 -10.75
N GLN A 72 -8.87 3.75 -10.66
CA GLN A 72 -7.69 3.51 -11.49
C GLN A 72 -6.42 3.63 -10.64
N PRO A 73 -5.36 2.84 -10.88
CA PRO A 73 -4.11 2.96 -10.16
C PRO A 73 -3.52 4.37 -10.22
N GLY A 74 -3.16 4.91 -9.05
CA GLY A 74 -2.50 6.22 -8.92
C GLY A 74 -3.37 7.43 -9.26
N VAL A 75 -4.70 7.26 -9.31
CA VAL A 75 -5.66 8.35 -9.59
C VAL A 75 -6.75 8.31 -8.54
N GLU A 76 -7.15 9.48 -8.05
CA GLU A 76 -8.31 9.60 -7.15
C GLU A 76 -9.57 9.06 -7.84
N PRO A 77 -10.45 8.35 -7.12
CA PRO A 77 -11.68 7.84 -7.67
C PRO A 77 -12.57 8.96 -8.23
N VAL A 78 -13.08 8.76 -9.43
CA VAL A 78 -13.95 9.72 -10.11
C VAL A 78 -15.39 9.31 -9.92
N SER A 79 -16.22 10.18 -9.33
CA SER A 79 -17.66 10.00 -9.23
C SER A 79 -18.35 10.38 -10.54
N THR A 80 -19.31 9.58 -10.98
CA THR A 80 -20.08 9.79 -12.19
C THR A 80 -21.43 9.09 -12.09
N ARG A 81 -22.28 9.23 -13.13
CA ARG A 81 -23.59 8.59 -13.24
C ARG A 81 -23.71 7.78 -14.52
N ILE A 82 -24.46 6.68 -14.46
CA ILE A 82 -24.79 5.86 -15.61
C ILE A 82 -25.96 6.49 -16.36
N LEU A 83 -25.74 6.89 -17.61
CA LEU A 83 -26.78 7.49 -18.47
C LEU A 83 -27.54 6.42 -19.28
N ALA A 84 -26.87 5.37 -19.71
CA ALA A 84 -27.46 4.28 -20.44
C ALA A 84 -26.65 2.97 -20.24
N ILE A 85 -27.36 1.87 -20.32
CA ILE A 85 -26.82 0.52 -20.27
C ILE A 85 -27.16 -0.20 -21.56
N GLU A 86 -26.16 -0.73 -22.24
CA GLU A 86 -26.33 -1.65 -23.34
C GLU A 86 -25.81 -3.02 -22.89
N ALA A 87 -26.66 -4.06 -22.97
CA ALA A 87 -26.32 -5.41 -22.54
C ALA A 87 -26.72 -6.43 -23.60
N LYS A 88 -26.05 -7.58 -23.55
CA LYS A 88 -26.39 -8.69 -24.43
C LYS A 88 -27.59 -9.47 -23.85
N THR A 89 -28.73 -9.45 -24.55
CA THR A 89 -29.92 -10.20 -24.20
C THR A 89 -30.24 -11.20 -25.35
N ASP A 90 -30.44 -12.45 -25.06
CA ASP A 90 -30.94 -13.51 -26.01
C ASP A 90 -30.43 -13.42 -27.46
N ASN A 91 -29.15 -13.16 -27.70
CA ASN A 91 -28.54 -12.97 -29.03
C ASN A 91 -28.62 -11.56 -29.64
N ARG A 92 -29.09 -10.56 -28.92
CA ARG A 92 -29.07 -9.16 -29.36
C ARG A 92 -28.41 -8.29 -28.33
N THR A 93 -27.79 -7.24 -28.78
CA THR A 93 -27.40 -6.13 -27.92
C THR A 93 -28.56 -5.15 -27.88
N ALA A 94 -29.00 -4.78 -26.69
CA ALA A 94 -30.14 -3.88 -26.51
C ALA A 94 -29.84 -2.88 -25.35
N ILE A 95 -30.46 -1.70 -25.47
CA ILE A 95 -30.50 -0.75 -24.36
C ILE A 95 -31.49 -1.31 -23.33
N VAL A 96 -31.04 -1.38 -22.06
CA VAL A 96 -31.81 -1.92 -20.94
C VAL A 96 -31.70 -0.96 -19.73
N ASP A 97 -32.66 -1.05 -18.83
CA ASP A 97 -32.62 -0.25 -17.58
C ASP A 97 -31.81 -0.96 -16.50
N GLU A 98 -31.63 -2.28 -16.59
CA GLU A 98 -30.87 -3.09 -15.65
C GLU A 98 -30.11 -4.21 -16.37
N ALA A 99 -28.97 -4.61 -15.82
CA ALA A 99 -28.20 -5.76 -16.27
C ALA A 99 -27.57 -6.49 -15.09
N GLU A 100 -27.33 -7.81 -15.24
CA GLU A 100 -26.75 -8.65 -14.19
C GLU A 100 -25.79 -9.69 -14.80
N ASP A 101 -24.61 -9.85 -14.21
CA ASP A 101 -23.60 -10.89 -14.49
C ASP A 101 -23.33 -11.11 -16.00
N THR A 102 -23.17 -10.04 -16.77
CA THR A 102 -22.98 -10.09 -18.23
C THR A 102 -21.96 -9.07 -18.72
N THR A 103 -21.63 -9.11 -20.00
CA THR A 103 -20.86 -8.01 -20.62
C THR A 103 -21.78 -6.84 -20.92
N VAL A 104 -21.39 -5.65 -20.51
CA VAL A 104 -22.16 -4.41 -20.69
C VAL A 104 -21.31 -3.32 -21.33
N SER A 105 -22.01 -2.38 -21.99
CA SER A 105 -21.50 -1.08 -22.36
C SER A 105 -22.25 -0.03 -21.54
N LEU A 106 -21.54 0.76 -20.74
CA LEU A 106 -22.13 1.83 -19.95
C LEU A 106 -21.77 3.17 -20.55
N GLN A 107 -22.76 3.98 -20.82
CA GLN A 107 -22.55 5.41 -21.07
C GLN A 107 -22.49 6.14 -19.73
N LEU A 108 -21.37 6.81 -19.49
CA LEU A 108 -21.10 7.55 -18.24
C LEU A 108 -21.15 9.07 -18.50
N GLU A 109 -21.68 9.80 -17.51
CA GLU A 109 -21.71 11.27 -17.49
C GLU A 109 -20.34 11.81 -17.12
N LEU A 110 -19.44 11.95 -18.10
CA LEU A 110 -18.05 12.34 -17.87
C LEU A 110 -17.61 13.44 -18.81
N ASN A 111 -16.81 14.37 -18.29
CA ASN A 111 -16.14 15.37 -19.11
C ASN A 111 -15.09 14.72 -20.04
N SER A 112 -14.82 15.38 -21.14
CA SER A 112 -13.89 14.89 -22.18
C SER A 112 -12.44 14.75 -21.72
N ASP A 113 -12.03 15.43 -20.65
CA ASP A 113 -10.70 15.41 -20.07
C ASP A 113 -10.42 14.19 -19.18
N VAL A 114 -11.48 13.50 -18.70
CA VAL A 114 -11.33 12.28 -17.90
C VAL A 114 -10.88 11.11 -18.78
N GLN A 115 -9.69 10.60 -18.51
CA GLN A 115 -9.16 9.42 -19.20
C GLN A 115 -9.43 8.16 -18.39
N ILE A 116 -10.14 7.21 -18.97
CA ILE A 116 -10.36 5.89 -18.38
C ILE A 116 -9.43 4.90 -19.07
N LYS A 117 -8.67 4.16 -18.29
CA LYS A 117 -7.72 3.14 -18.78
C LYS A 117 -8.35 1.76 -18.77
N LYS A 118 -7.86 0.87 -19.61
CA LYS A 118 -8.16 -0.55 -19.54
C LYS A 118 -7.85 -1.09 -18.14
N TYR A 119 -8.68 -1.97 -17.62
CA TYR A 119 -8.64 -2.52 -16.26
C TYR A 119 -8.99 -1.52 -15.14
N ALA A 120 -9.51 -0.34 -15.46
CA ALA A 120 -10.24 0.45 -14.48
C ALA A 120 -11.43 -0.34 -13.94
N VAL A 121 -11.88 -0.04 -12.75
CA VAL A 121 -13.09 -0.65 -12.15
C VAL A 121 -14.16 0.40 -11.98
N VAL A 122 -15.35 0.13 -12.50
CA VAL A 122 -16.56 0.93 -12.25
C VAL A 122 -17.45 0.17 -11.28
N THR A 123 -17.86 0.84 -10.20
CA THR A 123 -18.66 0.23 -9.12
C THR A 123 -19.51 1.27 -8.41
N ASN A 124 -20.58 0.84 -7.75
CA ASN A 124 -21.40 1.71 -6.90
C ASN A 124 -20.81 1.93 -5.48
N LEU A 125 -19.67 1.31 -5.19
CA LEU A 125 -18.96 1.55 -3.93
C LEU A 125 -18.09 2.80 -4.00
N GLY A 126 -18.42 3.79 -3.18
CA GLY A 126 -17.60 4.99 -3.00
C GLY A 126 -16.30 4.71 -2.26
N PRO A 127 -15.32 5.65 -2.35
CA PRO A 127 -14.09 5.55 -1.60
C PRO A 127 -14.37 5.56 -0.10
N GLN A 128 -13.81 4.58 0.58
CA GLN A 128 -13.84 4.52 2.03
C GLN A 128 -12.71 5.37 2.60
N GLY A 129 -12.95 6.01 3.74
CA GLY A 129 -11.89 6.65 4.51
C GLY A 129 -10.91 5.62 5.10
N GLU A 130 -10.05 6.08 6.00
CA GLU A 130 -9.13 5.17 6.70
C GLU A 130 -9.90 4.01 7.36
N ALA A 131 -9.36 2.81 7.21
CA ALA A 131 -9.92 1.61 7.84
C ALA A 131 -9.91 1.79 9.37
N ASN A 132 -11.09 1.92 9.93
CA ASN A 132 -11.28 1.96 11.38
C ASN A 132 -12.42 1.00 11.77
N THR A 133 -12.58 0.83 13.07
CA THR A 133 -13.52 -0.12 13.65
C THR A 133 -15.01 0.14 13.32
N LYS A 134 -15.31 1.26 12.74
CA LYS A 134 -16.69 1.67 12.40
C LYS A 134 -16.96 1.73 10.91
N THR A 135 -15.93 1.65 10.07
CA THR A 135 -16.07 1.68 8.62
C THR A 135 -15.96 0.29 8.04
N PHE A 136 -16.77 0.01 7.02
CA PHE A 136 -16.58 -1.18 6.20
C PHE A 136 -15.19 -1.18 5.60
N VAL A 137 -14.53 -2.33 5.69
CA VAL A 137 -13.32 -2.54 4.90
C VAL A 137 -13.80 -2.98 3.53
N GLU A 138 -13.80 -2.03 2.59
CA GLU A 138 -14.23 -2.28 1.23
C GLU A 138 -13.09 -1.96 0.28
N ASN A 139 -12.69 -2.98 -0.45
CA ASN A 139 -11.68 -2.87 -1.48
C ASN A 139 -12.35 -3.05 -2.84
N ALA A 140 -13.25 -2.12 -3.17
CA ALA A 140 -14.08 -2.19 -4.37
C ALA A 140 -13.28 -2.41 -5.66
N ALA A 141 -12.18 -1.68 -5.80
CA ALA A 141 -11.30 -1.82 -6.95
C ALA A 141 -10.63 -3.19 -7.02
N LEU A 142 -10.12 -3.72 -5.89
CA LEU A 142 -9.53 -5.06 -5.84
C LEU A 142 -10.57 -6.13 -6.16
N ALA A 143 -11.77 -6.05 -5.57
CA ALA A 143 -12.86 -6.98 -5.84
C ALA A 143 -13.22 -7.02 -7.34
N GLY A 144 -13.29 -5.85 -7.99
CA GLY A 144 -13.53 -5.75 -9.42
C GLY A 144 -12.41 -6.31 -10.28
N VAL A 145 -11.15 -6.02 -9.94
CA VAL A 145 -10.00 -6.52 -10.70
C VAL A 145 -9.87 -8.03 -10.60
N ILE A 146 -10.14 -8.63 -9.46
CA ILE A 146 -10.10 -10.10 -9.26
C ILE A 146 -10.99 -10.83 -10.29
N THR A 147 -12.08 -10.23 -10.71
CA THR A 147 -13.00 -10.86 -11.70
C THR A 147 -12.32 -11.18 -13.03
N GLY A 148 -11.27 -10.45 -13.39
CA GLY A 148 -10.49 -10.65 -14.61
C GLY A 148 -9.39 -11.73 -14.54
N MET A 149 -9.14 -12.34 -13.36
CA MET A 149 -8.03 -13.28 -13.15
C MET A 149 -7.95 -14.40 -14.20
N SER A 150 -9.08 -14.98 -14.56
CA SER A 150 -9.14 -16.08 -15.54
C SER A 150 -8.92 -15.58 -16.96
N ALA A 151 -9.54 -14.45 -17.32
CA ALA A 151 -9.50 -13.90 -18.67
C ALA A 151 -8.12 -13.31 -19.02
N TYR A 152 -7.46 -12.68 -18.05
CA TYR A 152 -6.24 -11.90 -18.26
C TYR A 152 -5.01 -12.48 -17.56
N ALA A 153 -5.00 -13.78 -17.26
CA ALA A 153 -3.92 -14.48 -16.56
C ALA A 153 -2.51 -14.32 -17.21
N LYS A 154 -2.44 -13.95 -18.48
CA LYS A 154 -1.19 -13.78 -19.25
C LYS A 154 -0.89 -12.31 -19.61
N ASP A 155 -1.74 -11.37 -19.18
CA ASP A 155 -1.57 -9.94 -19.51
C ASP A 155 -0.79 -9.23 -18.41
N ASN A 156 0.42 -8.79 -18.72
CA ASN A 156 1.30 -8.10 -17.78
C ASN A 156 0.71 -6.78 -17.28
N ASN A 157 -0.06 -6.06 -18.10
CA ASN A 157 -0.70 -4.82 -17.68
C ASN A 157 -1.82 -5.10 -16.67
N TYR A 158 -2.57 -6.19 -16.87
CA TYR A 158 -3.55 -6.64 -15.88
C TYR A 158 -2.87 -7.00 -14.55
N HIS A 159 -1.76 -7.74 -14.60
CA HIS A 159 -1.01 -8.09 -13.39
C HIS A 159 -0.43 -6.87 -12.68
N ALA A 160 -0.04 -5.83 -13.42
CA ALA A 160 0.40 -4.57 -12.81
C ALA A 160 -0.75 -3.88 -12.04
N VAL A 161 -1.96 -3.82 -12.63
CA VAL A 161 -3.15 -3.28 -11.97
C VAL A 161 -3.57 -4.12 -10.76
N LEU A 162 -3.58 -5.45 -10.90
CA LEU A 162 -3.88 -6.36 -9.78
C LEU A 162 -2.87 -6.17 -8.64
N SER A 163 -1.57 -6.10 -8.95
CA SER A 163 -0.52 -5.90 -7.96
C SER A 163 -0.65 -4.58 -7.21
N TYR A 164 -1.02 -3.52 -7.92
CA TYR A 164 -1.32 -2.22 -7.33
C TYR A 164 -2.43 -2.34 -6.28
N TRP A 165 -3.59 -2.86 -6.66
CA TRP A 165 -4.73 -2.97 -5.73
C TRP A 165 -4.48 -3.96 -4.60
N VAL A 166 -3.75 -5.06 -4.85
CA VAL A 166 -3.34 -5.99 -3.78
C VAL A 166 -2.47 -5.30 -2.74
N SER A 167 -1.55 -4.43 -3.15
CA SER A 167 -0.65 -3.73 -2.22
C SER A 167 -1.30 -2.56 -1.47
N HIS A 168 -2.42 -2.03 -1.98
CA HIS A 168 -3.16 -0.91 -1.37
C HIS A 168 -4.36 -1.35 -0.53
N ALA A 169 -4.71 -2.62 -0.58
CA ALA A 169 -5.90 -3.13 0.11
C ALA A 169 -5.68 -3.28 1.62
N HIS A 170 -6.77 -3.09 2.35
CA HIS A 170 -6.91 -3.52 3.72
C HIS A 170 -7.75 -4.79 3.76
N TYR A 171 -7.24 -5.82 4.40
CA TYR A 171 -7.86 -7.13 4.40
C TYR A 171 -8.47 -7.45 5.76
N ILE A 172 -9.67 -7.98 5.75
CA ILE A 172 -10.25 -8.62 6.91
C ILE A 172 -9.72 -10.06 6.96
N THR A 173 -9.17 -10.47 8.09
CA THR A 173 -8.82 -11.88 8.32
C THR A 173 -9.41 -12.35 9.64
N PRO A 174 -10.11 -13.51 9.68
CA PRO A 174 -10.60 -14.07 10.92
C PRO A 174 -9.44 -14.63 11.73
N ILE A 175 -9.54 -14.48 13.05
CA ILE A 175 -8.54 -14.94 14.01
C ILE A 175 -9.20 -15.73 15.15
N LYS A 176 -8.40 -16.57 15.80
CA LYS A 176 -8.76 -17.23 17.07
C LYS A 176 -7.93 -16.64 18.18
N LEU A 177 -8.58 -16.39 19.30
CA LEU A 177 -7.94 -15.97 20.54
C LEU A 177 -8.04 -17.12 21.54
N ASP A 178 -7.01 -17.32 22.33
CA ASP A 178 -7.01 -18.30 23.44
C ASP A 178 -7.76 -17.78 24.68
N VAL A 179 -7.97 -16.48 24.75
CA VAL A 179 -8.72 -15.81 25.83
C VAL A 179 -9.67 -14.79 25.21
N GLU A 180 -10.93 -14.74 25.68
CA GLU A 180 -11.88 -13.71 25.26
C GLU A 180 -11.34 -12.33 25.63
N PRO A 181 -11.29 -11.38 24.67
CA PRO A 181 -10.75 -10.05 24.90
C PRO A 181 -11.70 -9.23 25.79
N LYS A 182 -11.14 -8.41 26.64
CA LYS A 182 -11.92 -7.42 27.37
C LYS A 182 -12.21 -6.24 26.47
N LEU A 183 -13.47 -5.84 26.39
CA LEU A 183 -13.86 -4.62 25.70
C LEU A 183 -13.59 -3.42 26.60
N ASN A 184 -13.02 -2.35 26.06
CA ASN A 184 -12.96 -1.06 26.74
C ASN A 184 -14.34 -0.36 26.66
N ASP A 185 -14.47 0.80 27.33
CA ASP A 185 -15.71 1.60 27.37
C ASP A 185 -16.17 2.06 25.95
N LYS A 186 -15.33 1.93 24.94
CA LYS A 186 -15.65 2.24 23.53
C LYS A 186 -15.99 1.00 22.71
N GLY A 187 -16.09 -0.18 23.33
CA GLY A 187 -16.36 -1.43 22.65
C GLY A 187 -15.16 -2.00 21.87
N ILE A 188 -13.95 -1.44 22.05
CA ILE A 188 -12.73 -1.90 21.39
C ILE A 188 -12.12 -3.00 22.25
N ALA A 189 -11.84 -4.15 21.63
CA ALA A 189 -11.19 -5.26 22.29
C ALA A 189 -9.72 -4.93 22.61
N GLN A 190 -9.35 -5.07 23.90
CA GLN A 190 -7.96 -5.00 24.32
C GLN A 190 -7.40 -6.41 24.42
N ILE A 191 -6.37 -6.69 23.61
CA ILE A 191 -5.61 -7.94 23.72
C ILE A 191 -4.50 -7.73 24.75
N ASP A 192 -4.45 -8.60 25.72
CA ASP A 192 -3.35 -8.65 26.66
C ASP A 192 -2.07 -9.14 25.94
N LYS A 193 -0.89 -8.65 26.35
CA LYS A 193 0.42 -9.03 25.75
C LYS A 193 0.68 -10.55 25.71
N ASN A 194 -0.02 -11.31 26.57
CA ASN A 194 0.10 -12.76 26.64
C ASN A 194 -0.97 -13.53 25.85
N THR A 195 -1.94 -12.85 25.25
CA THR A 195 -3.00 -13.50 24.46
C THR A 195 -2.40 -14.07 23.17
N LYS A 196 -2.62 -15.36 22.96
CA LYS A 196 -2.18 -16.00 21.71
C LYS A 196 -3.21 -15.75 20.62
N VAL A 197 -2.71 -15.15 19.53
CA VAL A 197 -3.50 -14.92 18.32
C VAL A 197 -3.13 -16.00 17.31
N ALA A 198 -4.12 -16.74 16.83
CA ALA A 198 -3.94 -17.73 15.77
C ALA A 198 -4.79 -17.35 14.56
N PHE A 199 -4.19 -17.36 13.39
CA PHE A 199 -4.89 -17.13 12.13
C PHE A 199 -5.49 -18.44 11.60
N TYR A 200 -6.62 -18.31 10.94
CA TYR A 200 -7.18 -19.46 10.21
C TYR A 200 -6.32 -19.80 8.99
N MET A 201 -6.36 -21.06 8.62
CA MET A 201 -5.68 -21.57 7.44
C MET A 201 -6.66 -22.35 6.59
N LEU A 202 -6.57 -22.17 5.29
CA LEU A 202 -7.31 -22.99 4.32
C LEU A 202 -6.32 -23.81 3.51
N LYS A 203 -6.73 -25.02 3.17
CA LYS A 203 -6.00 -25.85 2.22
C LYS A 203 -6.34 -25.33 0.82
N SER A 204 -5.31 -24.95 0.06
CA SER A 204 -5.50 -24.61 -1.35
C SER A 204 -5.91 -25.86 -2.13
N GLY A 205 -6.89 -25.73 -3.00
CA GLY A 205 -7.30 -26.82 -3.91
C GLY A 205 -6.25 -27.17 -4.96
N VAL A 206 -5.20 -26.35 -5.08
CA VAL A 206 -4.11 -26.53 -6.05
C VAL A 206 -2.75 -26.42 -5.34
N LYS A 207 -1.74 -27.08 -5.90
CA LYS A 207 -0.37 -26.96 -5.39
C LYS A 207 0.20 -25.59 -5.82
N LEU A 208 0.58 -24.78 -4.84
CA LEU A 208 1.17 -23.46 -5.08
C LEU A 208 2.68 -23.55 -5.22
N THR A 209 3.25 -22.67 -6.03
CA THR A 209 4.71 -22.52 -6.18
C THR A 209 5.33 -22.19 -4.82
N GLY A 210 6.44 -22.86 -4.50
CA GLY A 210 7.13 -22.70 -3.20
C GLY A 210 6.66 -23.68 -2.12
N THR A 211 5.57 -24.45 -2.35
CA THR A 211 5.15 -25.51 -1.40
C THR A 211 6.10 -26.70 -1.49
N PRO A 212 6.65 -27.21 -0.37
CA PRO A 212 7.48 -28.40 -0.35
C PRO A 212 6.79 -29.62 -0.94
N GLU A 213 7.58 -30.53 -1.49
CA GLU A 213 7.04 -31.78 -2.04
C GLU A 213 6.36 -32.61 -0.94
N GLY A 214 5.22 -33.21 -1.25
CA GLY A 214 4.42 -34.02 -0.32
C GLY A 214 3.64 -33.23 0.73
N LYS A 215 3.73 -31.89 0.78
CA LYS A 215 2.92 -31.04 1.66
C LYS A 215 1.75 -30.40 0.93
N ASP A 216 0.68 -30.14 1.68
CA ASP A 216 -0.45 -29.33 1.21
C ASP A 216 -0.07 -27.85 1.18
N SER A 217 -0.56 -27.11 0.18
CA SER A 217 -0.43 -25.67 0.13
C SER A 217 -1.45 -25.02 1.06
N MET A 218 -0.99 -24.56 2.22
CA MET A 218 -1.85 -23.81 3.15
C MET A 218 -1.82 -22.34 2.80
N VAL A 219 -2.99 -21.70 2.79
CA VAL A 219 -3.14 -20.27 2.48
C VAL A 219 -3.84 -19.54 3.61
N LEU A 220 -3.50 -18.26 3.78
CA LEU A 220 -4.19 -17.37 4.70
C LEU A 220 -5.45 -16.83 4.01
N PRO A 221 -6.65 -17.06 4.56
CA PRO A 221 -7.89 -16.48 4.04
C PRO A 221 -7.98 -15.00 4.37
N LEU A 222 -8.24 -14.21 3.35
CA LEU A 222 -8.40 -12.76 3.40
C LEU A 222 -9.70 -12.36 2.73
N PHE A 223 -10.33 -11.30 3.21
CA PHE A 223 -11.59 -10.82 2.67
C PHE A 223 -11.49 -9.33 2.38
N THR A 224 -12.02 -8.91 1.24
CA THR A 224 -12.06 -7.50 0.81
C THR A 224 -13.12 -6.71 1.53
N ASP A 225 -14.12 -7.40 2.08
CA ASP A 225 -15.31 -6.81 2.70
C ASP A 225 -16.00 -7.82 3.63
N TRP A 226 -16.91 -7.31 4.47
CA TRP A 226 -17.67 -8.14 5.42
C TRP A 226 -18.63 -9.12 4.74
N GLN A 227 -19.19 -8.77 3.60
CA GLN A 227 -20.10 -9.64 2.87
C GLN A 227 -19.37 -10.88 2.34
N SER A 228 -18.16 -10.69 1.82
CA SER A 228 -17.28 -11.80 1.39
C SER A 228 -16.89 -12.70 2.56
N LEU A 229 -16.63 -12.15 3.76
CA LEU A 229 -16.36 -12.94 4.96
C LEU A 229 -17.59 -13.77 5.39
N ARG A 230 -18.79 -13.18 5.35
CA ARG A 230 -20.05 -13.86 5.74
C ARG A 230 -20.36 -15.09 4.88
N ARG A 231 -19.84 -15.16 3.65
CA ARG A 231 -19.99 -16.34 2.78
C ARG A 231 -19.23 -17.56 3.30
N TRP A 232 -18.40 -17.41 4.32
CA TRP A 232 -17.76 -18.54 4.98
C TRP A 232 -18.67 -19.13 6.05
N GLU A 233 -19.67 -19.90 5.62
CA GLU A 233 -20.66 -20.54 6.50
C GLU A 233 -20.03 -21.42 7.59
N GLY A 234 -18.89 -22.05 7.32
CA GLY A 234 -18.18 -22.90 8.30
C GLY A 234 -17.57 -22.13 9.47
N LEU A 235 -17.44 -20.81 9.37
CA LEU A 235 -16.80 -19.99 10.39
C LEU A 235 -17.70 -19.79 11.62
N THR A 236 -19.02 -19.79 11.43
CA THR A 236 -20.05 -19.50 12.45
C THR A 236 -20.88 -20.72 12.84
N LYS A 237 -20.56 -21.92 12.31
CA LYS A 237 -21.38 -23.15 12.52
C LYS A 237 -21.65 -23.51 13.97
N ASP A 238 -20.75 -23.16 14.88
CA ASP A 238 -20.88 -23.53 16.30
C ASP A 238 -21.39 -22.37 17.17
N GLY A 239 -21.93 -21.30 16.58
CA GLY A 239 -22.39 -20.11 17.32
C GLY A 239 -21.26 -19.36 18.03
N GLN A 240 -19.99 -19.67 17.70
CA GLN A 240 -18.84 -18.99 18.29
C GLN A 240 -18.69 -17.59 17.67
N LYS A 241 -18.32 -16.62 18.50
CA LYS A 241 -17.96 -15.30 18.02
C LYS A 241 -16.70 -15.38 17.17
N VAL A 242 -16.75 -14.75 16.03
CA VAL A 242 -15.60 -14.65 15.13
C VAL A 242 -14.90 -13.34 15.40
N HIS A 243 -13.66 -13.42 15.87
CA HIS A 243 -12.81 -12.25 15.95
C HIS A 243 -12.13 -12.03 14.60
N THR A 244 -11.96 -10.77 14.23
CA THR A 244 -11.33 -10.40 12.97
C THR A 244 -10.22 -9.39 13.22
N GLN A 245 -9.24 -9.40 12.34
CA GLN A 245 -8.18 -8.41 12.30
C GLN A 245 -8.14 -7.79 10.91
N ILE A 246 -7.96 -6.47 10.86
CA ILE A 246 -7.72 -5.75 9.62
C ILE A 246 -6.21 -5.65 9.45
N LEU A 247 -5.70 -6.08 8.29
CA LEU A 247 -4.29 -6.03 7.93
C LEU A 247 -4.11 -5.24 6.64
N ASN A 248 -3.16 -4.31 6.62
CA ASN A 248 -2.65 -3.80 5.36
C ASN A 248 -1.68 -4.79 4.73
N PHE A 249 -1.30 -4.55 3.48
CA PHE A 249 -0.43 -5.48 2.75
C PHE A 249 0.96 -5.63 3.40
N GLN A 250 1.54 -4.58 3.96
CA GLN A 250 2.86 -4.62 4.59
C GLN A 250 2.86 -5.50 5.84
N GLN A 251 1.86 -5.34 6.70
CA GLN A 251 1.67 -6.18 7.89
C GLN A 251 1.47 -7.64 7.50
N LEU A 252 0.58 -7.87 6.53
CA LEU A 252 0.31 -9.19 5.96
C LEU A 252 1.58 -9.86 5.41
N TYR A 253 2.31 -9.17 4.54
CA TYR A 253 3.52 -9.71 3.91
C TYR A 253 4.60 -9.99 4.95
N SER A 254 4.83 -9.08 5.90
CA SER A 254 5.77 -9.28 7.01
C SER A 254 5.41 -10.51 7.85
N MET A 255 4.13 -10.73 8.12
CA MET A 255 3.65 -11.90 8.86
C MET A 255 3.91 -13.20 8.09
N LEU A 256 3.59 -13.24 6.79
CA LEU A 256 3.82 -14.40 5.93
C LEU A 256 5.31 -14.77 5.82
N LYS A 257 6.20 -13.78 5.82
CA LYS A 257 7.66 -14.00 5.72
C LYS A 257 8.30 -14.43 7.03
N ARG A 258 7.64 -14.28 8.18
CA ARG A 258 8.17 -14.73 9.49
C ARG A 258 7.99 -16.23 9.76
N GLY A 259 7.10 -16.90 9.01
CA GLY A 259 6.79 -18.30 9.21
C GLY A 259 6.74 -19.09 7.91
N ASP A 260 7.01 -20.40 7.99
CA ASP A 260 7.00 -21.31 6.84
C ASP A 260 5.64 -22.06 6.71
N VAL A 261 4.60 -21.52 7.32
CA VAL A 261 3.29 -22.21 7.42
C VAL A 261 2.45 -21.98 6.16
N TYR A 262 2.51 -20.78 5.62
CA TYR A 262 1.67 -20.38 4.48
C TYR A 262 2.45 -20.48 3.17
N ALA A 263 1.78 -21.02 2.14
CA ALA A 263 2.27 -21.00 0.76
C ALA A 263 1.81 -19.76 -0.02
N GLY A 264 0.84 -19.01 0.55
CA GLY A 264 0.26 -17.83 -0.08
C GLY A 264 -0.96 -17.31 0.66
N ILE A 265 -1.74 -16.49 -0.04
CA ILE A 265 -3.00 -15.92 0.43
C ILE A 265 -4.15 -16.36 -0.47
N ALA A 266 -5.36 -16.42 0.07
CA ALA A 266 -6.59 -16.61 -0.69
C ALA A 266 -7.53 -15.45 -0.39
N ILE A 267 -7.75 -14.58 -1.37
CA ILE A 267 -8.64 -13.43 -1.28
C ILE A 267 -10.03 -13.86 -1.71
N ASN A 268 -11.03 -13.61 -0.86
CA ASN A 268 -12.42 -13.98 -1.05
C ASN A 268 -12.61 -15.47 -1.44
N PRO A 269 -12.06 -16.42 -0.66
CA PRO A 269 -12.01 -17.83 -1.05
C PRO A 269 -13.38 -18.50 -1.25
N PHE A 270 -14.45 -17.89 -0.75
CA PHE A 270 -15.82 -18.40 -0.84
C PHE A 270 -16.70 -17.64 -1.82
N ASN A 271 -16.14 -16.66 -2.53
CA ASN A 271 -16.84 -15.96 -3.61
C ASN A 271 -16.85 -16.80 -4.90
N LYS A 272 -17.72 -16.42 -5.84
CA LYS A 272 -17.82 -17.06 -7.17
C LYS A 272 -16.48 -17.05 -7.91
N ILE A 273 -15.68 -15.99 -7.73
CA ILE A 273 -14.35 -15.83 -8.31
C ILE A 273 -13.35 -15.54 -7.18
N PRO A 274 -12.71 -16.58 -6.62
CA PRO A 274 -11.67 -16.42 -5.63
C PRO A 274 -10.33 -16.06 -6.29
N CYS A 275 -9.46 -15.37 -5.55
CA CYS A 275 -8.10 -15.08 -5.98
C CYS A 275 -7.09 -15.71 -5.04
N THR A 276 -6.26 -16.62 -5.54
CA THR A 276 -5.17 -17.24 -4.76
C THR A 276 -3.82 -16.78 -5.29
N LEU A 277 -3.03 -16.14 -4.44
CA LEU A 277 -1.70 -15.61 -4.78
C LEU A 277 -0.63 -16.33 -3.94
N PRO A 278 0.35 -17.01 -4.57
CA PRO A 278 1.46 -17.63 -3.87
C PRO A 278 2.46 -16.58 -3.37
N ILE A 279 3.24 -16.92 -2.34
CA ILE A 279 4.28 -16.02 -1.79
C ILE A 279 5.23 -15.48 -2.88
N PRO A 280 5.72 -16.27 -3.85
CA PRO A 280 6.56 -15.72 -4.92
C PRO A 280 5.90 -14.60 -5.74
N TYR A 281 4.57 -14.63 -5.90
CA TYR A 281 3.85 -13.52 -6.54
C TYR A 281 3.88 -12.26 -5.65
N LEU A 282 3.66 -12.42 -4.34
CA LEU A 282 3.74 -11.31 -3.38
C LEU A 282 5.17 -10.74 -3.31
N ASP A 283 6.20 -11.59 -3.41
CA ASP A 283 7.60 -11.17 -3.52
C ASP A 283 7.83 -10.33 -4.79
N THR A 284 7.15 -10.67 -5.89
CA THR A 284 7.23 -9.87 -7.12
C THR A 284 6.63 -8.47 -6.90
N ILE A 285 5.49 -8.36 -6.22
CA ILE A 285 4.86 -7.06 -5.89
C ILE A 285 5.84 -6.18 -5.11
N THR A 286 6.40 -6.68 -4.01
CA THR A 286 7.30 -5.93 -3.13
C THR A 286 8.63 -5.54 -3.80
N ASN A 287 9.00 -6.22 -4.89
CA ASN A 287 10.19 -5.91 -5.66
C ASN A 287 9.96 -4.93 -6.82
N THR A 288 8.71 -4.55 -7.10
CA THR A 288 8.43 -3.54 -8.14
C THR A 288 8.97 -2.17 -7.74
N PRO A 289 9.46 -1.36 -8.71
CA PRO A 289 9.88 0.01 -8.40
C PRO A 289 8.76 0.86 -7.81
N GLY A 290 7.52 0.71 -8.31
CA GLY A 290 6.36 1.45 -7.81
C GLY A 290 6.09 1.16 -6.34
N TYR A 291 6.03 -0.12 -5.94
CA TYR A 291 5.84 -0.50 -4.54
C TYR A 291 6.96 0.04 -3.64
N LYS A 292 8.22 -0.12 -4.08
CA LYS A 292 9.36 0.40 -3.30
C LYS A 292 9.28 1.90 -3.12
N HIS A 293 9.01 2.63 -4.19
CA HIS A 293 8.85 4.07 -4.12
C HIS A 293 7.75 4.49 -3.15
N GLU A 294 6.60 3.82 -3.18
CA GLU A 294 5.44 4.24 -2.42
C GLU A 294 5.47 3.78 -0.95
N PHE A 295 5.86 2.54 -0.70
CA PHE A 295 5.74 1.92 0.63
C PHE A 295 7.07 1.71 1.35
N VAL A 296 8.20 1.84 0.65
CA VAL A 296 9.52 1.66 1.26
C VAL A 296 10.28 2.98 1.28
N ASP A 297 10.29 3.69 0.14
CA ASP A 297 11.07 4.93 -0.01
C ASP A 297 10.30 6.16 0.52
N ASN A 298 8.95 6.12 0.49
CA ASN A 298 8.04 7.19 0.94
C ASN A 298 7.35 6.89 2.28
N GLN A 299 7.97 6.13 3.18
CA GLN A 299 7.44 6.06 4.54
C GLN A 299 7.58 7.43 5.18
N ASP A 300 6.48 8.17 5.26
CA ASP A 300 6.40 9.51 5.85
C ASP A 300 7.16 9.55 7.19
N GLY A 301 8.27 10.28 7.21
CA GLY A 301 9.04 10.56 8.41
C GLY A 301 9.88 9.41 8.98
N MET A 302 9.97 8.24 8.35
CA MET A 302 10.88 7.19 8.79
C MET A 302 12.25 7.31 8.11
N ILE A 303 13.22 7.72 8.88
CA ILE A 303 14.63 7.72 8.47
C ILE A 303 15.16 6.30 8.63
N HIS A 304 15.51 5.66 7.50
CA HIS A 304 16.17 4.36 7.49
C HIS A 304 17.68 4.54 7.45
N GLU A 305 18.40 3.85 8.33
CA GLU A 305 19.86 3.77 8.25
C GLU A 305 20.24 2.75 7.16
N GLU A 306 20.70 3.22 6.00
CA GLU A 306 21.21 2.37 4.94
C GLU A 306 22.73 2.24 5.05
N LYS A 307 23.22 1.03 5.28
CA LYS A 307 24.68 0.78 5.27
C LYS A 307 25.17 0.71 3.84
N GLN A 308 26.05 1.65 3.49
CA GLN A 308 26.72 1.65 2.18
C GLN A 308 27.47 0.33 1.94
N LYS A 309 27.19 -0.34 0.83
CA LYS A 309 27.90 -1.58 0.46
C LYS A 309 29.34 -1.26 0.09
N ALA A 310 30.29 -2.00 0.65
CA ALA A 310 31.72 -1.84 0.33
C ALA A 310 31.94 -2.00 -1.19
N GLY A 311 32.62 -1.01 -1.80
CA GLY A 311 32.92 -1.00 -3.24
C GLY A 311 31.91 -0.28 -4.12
N GLN A 312 30.84 0.28 -3.60
CA GLN A 312 29.90 1.10 -4.35
C GLN A 312 30.53 2.46 -4.65
N LYS A 313 30.69 2.78 -5.94
CA LYS A 313 31.20 4.08 -6.37
C LYS A 313 30.07 5.09 -6.47
N ILE A 314 30.22 6.19 -5.75
CA ILE A 314 29.32 7.33 -5.76
C ILE A 314 30.05 8.57 -6.29
N LEU A 315 29.35 9.40 -7.05
CA LEU A 315 29.80 10.73 -7.46
C LEU A 315 28.99 11.73 -6.64
N LEU A 316 29.68 12.70 -6.04
CA LEU A 316 29.08 13.81 -5.32
C LEU A 316 29.31 15.10 -6.12
N GLY A 317 28.31 15.97 -6.15
CA GLY A 317 28.37 17.24 -6.83
C GLY A 317 27.37 18.25 -6.28
N LEU A 318 27.32 19.42 -6.91
CA LEU A 318 26.31 20.42 -6.58
C LEU A 318 24.98 20.10 -7.25
N PRO A 319 23.84 20.33 -6.59
CA PRO A 319 22.54 20.27 -7.24
C PRO A 319 22.46 21.26 -8.40
N LYS A 320 21.78 20.87 -9.48
CA LYS A 320 21.48 21.80 -10.56
C LYS A 320 20.46 22.82 -10.05
N GLU A 321 20.77 24.11 -10.22
CA GLU A 321 19.87 25.19 -9.76
C GLU A 321 18.54 25.13 -10.51
N THR A 322 17.45 25.00 -9.72
CA THR A 322 16.04 25.09 -10.12
C THR A 322 15.29 25.89 -9.05
N GLU A 323 14.08 26.33 -9.34
CA GLU A 323 13.24 27.00 -8.34
C GLU A 323 13.02 26.13 -7.09
N GLU A 324 12.82 24.82 -7.29
CA GLU A 324 12.68 23.85 -6.23
C GLU A 324 13.95 23.72 -5.37
N ILE A 325 15.13 23.60 -5.98
CA ILE A 325 16.41 23.55 -5.26
C ILE A 325 16.65 24.82 -4.46
N THR A 326 16.33 25.97 -5.04
CA THR A 326 16.45 27.26 -4.35
C THR A 326 15.52 27.33 -3.14
N ALA A 327 14.26 26.91 -3.27
CA ALA A 327 13.31 26.90 -2.18
C ALA A 327 13.72 25.93 -1.05
N ILE A 328 14.20 24.73 -1.39
CA ILE A 328 14.72 23.75 -0.41
C ILE A 328 15.93 24.34 0.33
N ARG A 329 16.86 24.94 -0.41
CA ARG A 329 18.06 25.56 0.19
C ARG A 329 17.70 26.65 1.19
N GLN A 330 16.73 27.49 0.84
CA GLN A 330 16.24 28.53 1.74
C GLN A 330 15.66 27.94 3.03
N LYS A 331 14.83 26.89 2.92
CA LYS A 331 14.27 26.20 4.09
C LYS A 331 15.32 25.56 4.98
N LEU A 332 16.35 24.95 4.38
CA LEU A 332 17.46 24.38 5.15
C LEU A 332 18.25 25.44 5.90
N VAL A 333 18.49 26.61 5.29
CA VAL A 333 19.16 27.75 5.95
C VAL A 333 18.28 28.33 7.08
N GLU A 334 16.97 28.50 6.85
CA GLU A 334 16.01 28.92 7.87
C GLU A 334 16.04 27.95 9.06
N TYR A 335 16.03 26.63 8.77
CA TYR A 335 16.08 25.61 9.81
C TYR A 335 17.37 25.67 10.63
N GLY A 336 18.54 25.74 9.99
CA GLY A 336 19.84 25.86 10.67
C GLY A 336 19.91 27.11 11.54
N THR A 337 19.39 28.23 11.04
CA THR A 337 19.39 29.51 11.80
C THR A 337 18.49 29.43 13.04
N GLY A 338 17.44 28.65 13.03
CA GLY A 338 16.50 28.48 14.14
C GLY A 338 16.93 27.44 15.18
N HIS A 339 18.03 26.69 14.95
CA HIS A 339 18.44 25.58 15.82
C HIS A 339 19.91 25.65 16.18
N ASP A 340 20.17 26.05 17.41
CA ASP A 340 21.52 26.27 17.94
C ASP A 340 22.39 25.01 17.99
N ASP A 341 21.84 23.87 17.91
CA ASP A 341 22.45 22.53 17.90
C ASP A 341 22.83 22.02 16.52
N ILE A 342 22.47 22.73 15.46
CA ILE A 342 23.00 22.52 14.11
C ILE A 342 24.22 23.36 13.87
N LEU A 343 25.38 22.75 13.67
CA LEU A 343 26.63 23.43 13.43
C LEU A 343 26.81 23.83 11.96
N SER A 344 26.44 22.93 11.04
CA SER A 344 26.43 23.24 9.61
C SER A 344 25.45 22.33 8.84
N ILE A 345 25.02 22.80 7.65
CA ILE A 345 24.19 22.04 6.72
C ILE A 345 24.85 22.09 5.34
N GLY A 346 25.17 20.92 4.80
CA GLY A 346 25.59 20.75 3.41
C GLY A 346 24.42 20.26 2.56
N PHE A 347 24.36 20.69 1.28
CA PHE A 347 23.34 20.24 0.33
C PHE A 347 23.98 19.88 -1.02
N LEU A 348 23.87 18.59 -1.38
CA LEU A 348 24.65 17.95 -2.45
C LEU A 348 23.76 17.10 -3.36
N THR A 349 24.27 16.77 -4.53
CA THR A 349 23.71 15.71 -5.38
C THR A 349 24.63 14.49 -5.32
N LYS A 350 24.03 13.33 -5.08
CA LYS A 350 24.67 12.02 -5.10
C LYS A 350 24.22 11.24 -6.33
N VAL A 351 25.17 10.70 -7.09
CA VAL A 351 24.90 9.84 -8.24
C VAL A 351 25.58 8.49 -8.03
N GLU A 352 24.82 7.42 -8.07
CA GLU A 352 25.37 6.07 -8.06
C GLU A 352 25.92 5.70 -9.45
N GLU A 353 27.22 5.40 -9.56
CA GLU A 353 27.84 5.13 -10.85
C GLU A 353 27.23 3.94 -11.60
N ALA A 354 26.81 2.92 -10.86
CA ALA A 354 26.27 1.68 -11.43
C ALA A 354 24.82 1.83 -11.95
N THR A 355 23.97 2.56 -11.23
CA THR A 355 22.52 2.67 -11.54
C THR A 355 22.17 3.97 -12.24
N LYS A 356 23.09 4.96 -12.21
CA LYS A 356 22.86 6.35 -12.67
C LYS A 356 21.71 7.06 -11.95
N VAL A 357 21.29 6.54 -10.80
CA VAL A 357 20.24 7.16 -9.99
C VAL A 357 20.81 8.43 -9.35
N VAL A 358 20.09 9.52 -9.52
CA VAL A 358 20.41 10.84 -8.94
C VAL A 358 19.57 11.03 -7.69
N ARG A 359 20.24 11.33 -6.56
CA ARG A 359 19.59 11.63 -5.29
C ARG A 359 20.17 12.92 -4.73
N HIS A 360 19.42 13.60 -3.85
CA HIS A 360 19.95 14.74 -3.12
C HIS A 360 20.35 14.32 -1.71
N LEU A 361 21.48 14.84 -1.23
CA LEU A 361 22.06 14.49 0.05
C LEU A 361 22.17 15.74 0.91
N ILE A 362 21.53 15.70 2.08
CA ILE A 362 21.67 16.70 3.14
C ILE A 362 22.70 16.19 4.14
N VAL A 363 23.79 16.93 4.35
CA VAL A 363 24.82 16.61 5.32
C VAL A 363 24.65 17.51 6.53
N LEU A 364 24.36 16.93 7.67
CA LEU A 364 24.15 17.65 8.93
C LEU A 364 25.36 17.50 9.85
N ASP A 365 25.80 18.61 10.43
CA ASP A 365 26.86 18.67 11.42
C ASP A 365 26.26 18.97 12.78
N PHE A 366 26.51 18.11 13.75
CA PHE A 366 26.05 18.22 15.12
C PHE A 366 27.20 18.24 16.09
N PRO A 367 27.01 18.70 17.35
CA PRO A 367 28.01 18.56 18.41
C PRO A 367 28.43 17.08 18.57
N GLU A 368 29.71 16.86 18.90
CA GLU A 368 30.31 15.51 18.99
C GLU A 368 29.58 14.59 20.00
N GLU A 369 29.00 15.18 21.06
CA GLU A 369 28.24 14.46 22.09
C GLU A 369 26.84 14.01 21.67
N TYR A 370 26.34 14.43 20.49
CA TYR A 370 24.98 14.09 20.03
C TYR A 370 24.86 12.61 19.73
N THR A 371 23.80 12.00 20.28
CA THR A 371 23.44 10.61 20.00
C THR A 371 22.52 10.53 18.76
N PRO A 372 22.44 9.37 18.10
CA PRO A 372 21.50 9.17 16.99
C PRO A 372 20.04 9.52 17.35
N GLU A 373 19.63 9.27 18.60
CA GLU A 373 18.29 9.58 19.09
C GLU A 373 18.02 11.09 19.16
N GLN A 374 19.06 11.89 19.37
CA GLN A 374 18.98 13.35 19.38
C GLN A 374 19.05 13.94 17.97
N MET A 375 19.76 13.29 17.04
CA MET A 375 19.87 13.73 15.65
C MET A 375 18.60 13.46 14.84
N LYS A 376 17.94 12.33 15.10
CA LYS A 376 16.77 11.88 14.34
C LYS A 376 15.61 12.89 14.29
N PRO A 377 15.20 13.55 15.38
CA PRO A 377 14.15 14.56 15.37
C PRO A 377 14.42 15.73 14.42
N HIS A 378 15.70 16.15 14.29
CA HIS A 378 16.09 17.22 13.35
C HIS A 378 15.90 16.78 11.89
N MET A 379 16.30 15.55 11.54
CA MET A 379 16.12 15.02 10.20
C MET A 379 14.63 14.91 9.86
N GLU A 380 13.80 14.44 10.81
CA GLU A 380 12.34 14.34 10.64
C GLU A 380 11.69 15.73 10.48
N ALA A 381 12.13 16.73 11.26
CA ALA A 381 11.63 18.08 11.16
C ALA A 381 12.02 18.73 9.83
N ILE A 382 13.28 18.60 9.40
CA ILE A 382 13.76 19.08 8.10
C ILE A 382 12.93 18.42 6.99
N PHE A 383 12.77 17.10 7.03
CA PHE A 383 11.98 16.37 6.02
C PHE A 383 10.56 16.93 5.92
N LYS A 384 9.89 17.14 7.05
CA LYS A 384 8.53 17.68 7.10
C LYS A 384 8.42 19.06 6.46
N GLU A 385 9.44 19.90 6.60
CA GLU A 385 9.45 21.25 6.02
C GLU A 385 9.76 21.25 4.52
N ILE A 386 10.64 20.36 4.04
CA ILE A 386 11.06 20.36 2.64
C ILE A 386 10.23 19.42 1.75
N ASN A 387 9.61 18.38 2.31
CA ASN A 387 8.82 17.41 1.56
C ASN A 387 7.71 18.06 0.68
N PRO A 388 6.96 19.07 1.15
CA PRO A 388 5.98 19.74 0.30
C PRO A 388 6.57 20.48 -0.91
N LEU A 389 7.88 20.75 -0.89
CA LEU A 389 8.61 21.42 -1.98
C LEU A 389 9.17 20.45 -3.01
N THR A 390 9.22 19.14 -2.68
CA THR A 390 9.86 18.11 -3.52
C THR A 390 8.89 17.53 -4.55
N GLN A 391 8.57 18.29 -5.60
CA GLN A 391 7.72 17.82 -6.70
C GLN A 391 8.50 17.01 -7.74
N GLU A 392 9.70 17.47 -8.10
CA GLU A 392 10.60 16.81 -9.07
C GLU A 392 11.67 15.96 -8.39
N ILE A 393 12.07 16.35 -7.16
CA ILE A 393 13.09 15.68 -6.36
C ILE A 393 12.44 14.51 -5.61
N LYS A 394 12.65 13.30 -6.10
CA LYS A 394 11.98 12.11 -5.57
C LYS A 394 12.71 11.41 -4.41
N GLN A 395 13.97 11.75 -4.14
CA GLN A 395 14.75 11.09 -3.08
C GLN A 395 15.74 12.05 -2.44
N ILE A 396 15.57 12.25 -1.13
CA ILE A 396 16.51 13.00 -0.29
C ILE A 396 17.09 12.02 0.73
N GLU A 397 18.40 11.99 0.82
CA GLU A 397 19.17 11.23 1.80
C GLU A 397 19.78 12.17 2.83
N TYR A 398 20.06 11.63 4.01
CA TYR A 398 20.75 12.34 5.07
C TYR A 398 22.08 11.66 5.39
N ALA A 399 23.09 12.46 5.64
CA ALA A 399 24.35 12.01 6.23
C ALA A 399 24.70 12.90 7.42
N VAL A 400 25.38 12.32 8.40
CA VAL A 400 25.94 13.07 9.51
C VAL A 400 27.44 13.24 9.25
N LYS A 401 27.94 14.48 9.33
CA LYS A 401 29.37 14.80 9.22
C LYS A 401 30.17 14.02 10.26
N GLY A 402 31.33 13.53 9.87
CA GLY A 402 32.16 12.68 10.71
C GLY A 402 31.81 11.19 10.71
N LYS A 403 30.71 10.78 10.06
CA LYS A 403 30.30 9.36 9.99
C LYS A 403 30.73 8.66 8.71
N ILE A 404 30.90 9.40 7.61
CA ILE A 404 31.25 8.84 6.28
C ILE A 404 32.43 9.63 5.70
N LYS A 405 33.65 9.11 5.89
CA LYS A 405 34.89 9.77 5.49
C LYS A 405 34.90 10.28 4.03
N ALA A 406 34.34 9.52 3.07
CA ALA A 406 34.32 9.93 1.67
C ALA A 406 33.45 11.18 1.44
N ILE A 407 32.40 11.37 2.21
CA ILE A 407 31.54 12.56 2.17
C ILE A 407 32.28 13.72 2.82
N ASP A 408 32.88 13.49 3.98
CA ASP A 408 33.62 14.51 4.75
C ASP A 408 34.79 15.06 3.96
N ASP A 409 35.57 14.20 3.29
CA ASP A 409 36.69 14.59 2.43
C ASP A 409 36.27 15.50 1.28
N ILE A 410 35.13 15.21 0.63
CA ILE A 410 34.61 16.00 -0.51
C ILE A 410 34.02 17.31 0.00
N VAL A 411 33.25 17.28 1.07
CA VAL A 411 32.66 18.49 1.69
C VAL A 411 33.79 19.45 2.12
N ALA A 412 34.84 18.94 2.76
CA ALA A 412 35.97 19.74 3.16
C ALA A 412 36.74 20.38 1.98
N GLN A 413 36.83 19.67 0.82
CA GLN A 413 37.51 20.21 -0.38
C GLN A 413 36.71 21.31 -1.08
N HIS A 414 35.38 21.35 -0.89
CA HIS A 414 34.46 22.25 -1.59
C HIS A 414 33.48 22.93 -0.61
N GLU A 415 33.94 23.22 0.60
CA GLU A 415 33.10 23.75 1.69
C GLU A 415 32.39 25.05 1.29
N ASP A 416 33.09 25.93 0.58
CA ASP A 416 32.58 27.22 0.08
C ASP A 416 31.34 27.08 -0.85
N LYS A 417 31.12 25.91 -1.45
CA LYS A 417 30.04 25.64 -2.40
C LYS A 417 29.00 24.65 -1.88
N MET A 418 29.42 23.71 -1.06
CA MET A 418 28.61 22.60 -0.62
C MET A 418 27.90 22.85 0.73
N VAL A 419 28.52 23.66 1.60
CA VAL A 419 27.91 24.07 2.87
C VAL A 419 27.06 25.31 2.62
N ILE A 420 25.75 25.18 2.88
CA ILE A 420 24.76 26.23 2.66
C ILE A 420 24.42 27.00 3.94
N TYR A 421 24.73 26.43 5.10
CA TYR A 421 24.62 27.02 6.42
C TYR A 421 25.79 26.61 7.30
N SER A 422 26.37 27.55 8.01
CA SER A 422 27.37 27.32 9.06
C SER A 422 27.18 28.34 10.19
N LYS A 423 27.26 27.89 11.43
CA LYS A 423 27.16 28.71 12.63
C LYS A 423 28.40 29.56 12.83
#